data_c65feaa32cce00d5147ab82514908087
#
_entry.id   c65feaa32cce00d5147ab82514908087
#
_cell.length_a   1.000
_cell.length_b   1.000
_cell.length_c   1.000
_cell.angle_alpha   90.00
_cell.angle_beta   90.00
_cell.angle_gamma   90.00
#
_symmetry.space_group_name_H-M   'P 1'
#
loop_
_entity.id
_entity.type
_entity.pdbx_description
1 polymer ?
#
loop_
_entity_poly.entity_id
_entity_poly.type
_entity_poly.pdbx_seq_one_letter_code
_entity_poly.pdbx_strand_id
1 'polypeptide(L)'
;MALRISVLDQSPIPEGLTPGDALRNSIDLARFADELGYSRYWVAEHHGSKALACASPEVLIGPIADATSRIRVGSGGVMLPHYSPLKVAENFRMLNSLYPGRIDLGVGRAAGTSPKVAFALQRDKRMPMPDDFRAQLDELIGYFPSPSLTVPEISLLGSSGDSVVWAAELGLPYVFADFINPNGVEIVRPFRGDLSRMSVAVWAICADTDAEALRLSFSARMMMTLLFRGRYIAVPTVEHAEEFLKEEGMPLDTLPMGRRIITGTPGHVRAAVEAVAADYGAEEVFIVNIIHDHAARRRCYELIAGAFA
;
A
#
# COMPACT_ATOMS: atom_id res chain seq x y z
N MET A 1 4.21 1.73 -23.46
CA MET A 1 3.39 0.62 -22.92
C MET A 1 2.21 1.22 -22.18
N ALA A 2 1.07 0.52 -22.06
CA ALA A 2 -0.02 0.99 -21.23
C ALA A 2 0.40 0.98 -19.75
N LEU A 3 -0.04 1.97 -18.98
CA LEU A 3 0.22 2.07 -17.56
C LEU A 3 -0.47 0.90 -16.82
N ARG A 4 0.27 0.14 -16.04
CA ARG A 4 -0.31 -0.96 -15.23
C ARG A 4 -0.88 -0.39 -13.96
N ILE A 5 -2.04 -0.93 -13.54
CA ILE A 5 -2.64 -0.61 -12.25
C ILE A 5 -2.62 -1.83 -11.33
N SER A 6 -2.36 -1.58 -10.07
CA SER A 6 -2.23 -2.57 -9.00
C SER A 6 -2.89 -2.07 -7.72
N VAL A 7 -3.14 -2.95 -6.77
CA VAL A 7 -3.76 -2.63 -5.48
C VAL A 7 -2.71 -2.68 -4.38
N LEU A 8 -2.67 -1.64 -3.53
CA LEU A 8 -1.99 -1.66 -2.24
C LEU A 8 -3.03 -1.58 -1.13
N ASP A 9 -3.43 -2.73 -0.64
CA ASP A 9 -4.47 -2.84 0.39
C ASP A 9 -3.89 -2.62 1.78
N GLN A 10 -4.48 -1.66 2.49
CA GLN A 10 -4.18 -1.36 3.89
C GLN A 10 -4.96 -2.23 4.87
N SER A 11 -5.87 -3.10 4.40
CA SER A 11 -6.84 -3.88 5.20
C SER A 11 -7.57 -3.00 6.23
N PRO A 12 -8.26 -1.93 5.79
CA PRO A 12 -8.88 -0.97 6.70
C PRO A 12 -10.01 -1.61 7.51
N ILE A 13 -10.08 -1.26 8.80
CA ILE A 13 -11.14 -1.71 9.72
C ILE A 13 -12.23 -0.64 9.72
N PRO A 14 -13.41 -0.89 9.11
CA PRO A 14 -14.53 0.05 9.21
C PRO A 14 -15.06 0.16 10.64
N GLU A 15 -15.49 1.35 11.03
CA GLU A 15 -16.20 1.57 12.29
C GLU A 15 -17.42 0.64 12.39
N GLY A 16 -17.57 -0.02 13.53
CA GLY A 16 -18.63 -1.00 13.76
C GLY A 16 -18.30 -2.42 13.28
N LEU A 17 -17.19 -2.65 12.58
CA LEU A 17 -16.75 -3.97 12.14
C LEU A 17 -15.52 -4.46 12.91
N THR A 18 -15.27 -5.77 12.81
CA THR A 18 -14.13 -6.43 13.45
C THR A 18 -12.89 -6.48 12.53
N PRO A 19 -11.67 -6.66 13.06
CA PRO A 19 -10.50 -6.95 12.23
C PRO A 19 -10.69 -8.18 11.32
N GLY A 20 -11.43 -9.20 11.80
CA GLY A 20 -11.74 -10.39 10.98
C GLY A 20 -12.63 -10.05 9.77
N ASP A 21 -13.56 -9.09 9.91
CA ASP A 21 -14.37 -8.61 8.78
C ASP A 21 -13.48 -7.85 7.77
N ALA A 22 -12.56 -7.01 8.24
CA ALA A 22 -11.61 -6.29 7.39
C ALA A 22 -10.71 -7.24 6.59
N LEU A 23 -10.20 -8.32 7.21
CA LEU A 23 -9.39 -9.32 6.51
C LEU A 23 -10.20 -10.10 5.47
N ARG A 24 -11.46 -10.44 5.76
CA ARG A 24 -12.38 -11.04 4.77
C ARG A 24 -12.67 -10.09 3.61
N ASN A 25 -12.85 -8.80 3.87
CA ASN A 25 -12.99 -7.78 2.84
C ASN A 25 -11.74 -7.66 1.96
N SER A 26 -10.54 -7.82 2.52
CA SER A 26 -9.29 -7.86 1.73
C SER A 26 -9.24 -9.06 0.78
N ILE A 27 -9.66 -10.26 1.23
CA ILE A 27 -9.71 -11.46 0.38
C ILE A 27 -10.77 -11.30 -0.72
N ASP A 28 -11.95 -10.77 -0.38
CA ASP A 28 -13.02 -10.52 -1.35
C ASP A 28 -12.59 -9.47 -2.40
N LEU A 29 -11.97 -8.38 -1.97
CA LEU A 29 -11.45 -7.36 -2.88
C LEU A 29 -10.35 -7.90 -3.79
N ALA A 30 -9.48 -8.77 -3.30
CA ALA A 30 -8.42 -9.37 -4.10
C ALA A 30 -8.99 -10.26 -5.22
N ARG A 31 -10.03 -11.05 -4.93
CA ARG A 31 -10.76 -11.82 -5.94
C ARG A 31 -11.35 -10.91 -7.00
N PHE A 32 -12.02 -9.85 -6.57
CA PHE A 32 -12.61 -8.88 -7.47
C PHE A 32 -11.57 -8.14 -8.31
N ALA A 33 -10.42 -7.77 -7.75
CA ALA A 33 -9.31 -7.15 -8.48
C ALA A 33 -8.70 -8.11 -9.53
N ASP A 34 -8.61 -9.43 -9.24
CA ASP A 34 -8.20 -10.44 -10.22
C ASP A 34 -9.18 -10.52 -11.40
N GLU A 35 -10.49 -10.49 -11.13
CA GLU A 35 -11.53 -10.47 -12.17
C GLU A 35 -11.43 -9.23 -13.05
N LEU A 36 -11.15 -8.06 -12.45
CA LEU A 36 -11.01 -6.77 -13.13
C LEU A 36 -9.69 -6.60 -13.90
N GLY A 37 -8.73 -7.51 -13.73
CA GLY A 37 -7.46 -7.49 -14.46
C GLY A 37 -6.38 -6.60 -13.85
N TYR A 38 -6.45 -6.28 -12.56
CA TYR A 38 -5.35 -5.64 -11.85
C TYR A 38 -4.10 -6.53 -11.92
N SER A 39 -2.92 -5.90 -12.01
CA SER A 39 -1.65 -6.62 -12.18
C SER A 39 -1.19 -7.28 -10.89
N ARG A 40 -1.33 -6.57 -9.75
CA ARG A 40 -0.86 -7.02 -8.44
C ARG A 40 -1.86 -6.65 -7.34
N TYR A 41 -1.89 -7.46 -6.28
CA TYR A 41 -2.58 -7.17 -5.03
C TYR A 41 -1.60 -7.33 -3.88
N TRP A 42 -1.15 -6.22 -3.32
CA TRP A 42 -0.24 -6.22 -2.19
C TRP A 42 -0.94 -5.80 -0.92
N VAL A 43 -0.57 -6.41 0.19
CA VAL A 43 -1.09 -6.07 1.53
C VAL A 43 0.01 -5.42 2.36
N ALA A 44 -0.34 -4.30 3.00
CA ALA A 44 0.58 -3.54 3.83
C ALA A 44 0.64 -4.09 5.26
N GLU A 45 1.78 -3.89 5.94
CA GLU A 45 2.00 -4.29 7.34
C GLU A 45 1.82 -3.12 8.28
N HIS A 46 0.92 -3.27 9.28
CA HIS A 46 0.68 -2.28 10.31
C HIS A 46 0.46 -2.93 11.67
N HIS A 47 1.20 -2.48 12.69
CA HIS A 47 1.12 -3.06 14.03
C HIS A 47 0.44 -2.15 15.03
N GLY A 48 -0.29 -2.76 15.99
CA GLY A 48 -0.95 -2.05 17.08
C GLY A 48 -2.00 -1.04 16.62
N SER A 49 -2.47 -1.14 15.38
CA SER A 49 -3.44 -0.24 14.77
C SER A 49 -4.87 -0.63 15.11
N LYS A 50 -5.71 0.36 15.41
CA LYS A 50 -7.17 0.20 15.46
C LYS A 50 -7.84 0.46 14.11
N ALA A 51 -7.08 0.97 13.15
CA ALA A 51 -7.54 1.36 11.83
C ALA A 51 -7.31 0.30 10.75
N LEU A 52 -6.27 -0.53 10.92
CA LEU A 52 -5.74 -1.41 9.87
C LEU A 52 -5.49 -2.80 10.45
N ALA A 53 -5.99 -3.85 9.78
CA ALA A 53 -6.07 -5.19 10.35
C ALA A 53 -4.86 -6.08 10.05
N CYS A 54 -4.10 -5.82 8.98
CA CYS A 54 -3.01 -6.68 8.57
C CYS A 54 -1.72 -6.34 9.33
N ALA A 55 -1.34 -7.22 10.26
CA ALA A 55 -0.09 -7.13 11.01
C ALA A 55 0.99 -8.12 10.52
N SER A 56 0.63 -9.04 9.62
CA SER A 56 1.51 -10.10 9.11
C SER A 56 1.11 -10.43 7.68
N PRO A 57 1.65 -9.71 6.69
CA PRO A 57 1.32 -9.92 5.27
C PRO A 57 1.45 -11.38 4.85
N GLU A 58 2.50 -12.07 5.30
CA GLU A 58 2.77 -13.48 4.96
C GLU A 58 1.66 -14.45 5.41
N VAL A 59 0.87 -14.07 6.43
CA VAL A 59 -0.29 -14.85 6.86
C VAL A 59 -1.49 -14.62 5.94
N LEU A 60 -1.69 -13.38 5.46
CA LEU A 60 -2.85 -13.03 4.63
C LEU A 60 -2.63 -13.35 3.14
N ILE A 61 -1.39 -13.32 2.65
CA ILE A 61 -1.03 -13.60 1.26
C ILE A 61 -1.50 -15.00 0.83
N GLY A 62 -1.33 -16.02 1.67
CA GLY A 62 -1.77 -17.39 1.36
C GLY A 62 -3.26 -17.48 1.03
N PRO A 63 -4.17 -17.07 1.93
CA PRO A 63 -5.61 -17.02 1.66
C PRO A 63 -6.01 -16.19 0.45
N ILE A 64 -5.32 -15.08 0.18
CA ILE A 64 -5.56 -14.25 -1.01
C ILE A 64 -5.12 -15.00 -2.28
N ALA A 65 -3.94 -15.60 -2.28
CA ALA A 65 -3.43 -16.36 -3.41
C ALA A 65 -4.29 -17.58 -3.74
N ASP A 66 -4.86 -18.23 -2.72
CA ASP A 66 -5.82 -19.33 -2.87
C ASP A 66 -7.15 -18.88 -3.46
N ALA A 67 -7.61 -17.68 -3.09
CA ALA A 67 -8.86 -17.09 -3.58
C ALA A 67 -8.78 -16.48 -4.97
N THR A 68 -7.59 -16.38 -5.58
CA THR A 68 -7.31 -15.71 -6.86
C THR A 68 -6.56 -16.64 -7.81
N SER A 69 -6.51 -16.32 -9.12
CA SER A 69 -5.92 -17.22 -10.12
C SER A 69 -4.79 -16.62 -10.95
N ARG A 70 -4.85 -15.33 -11.28
CA ARG A 70 -3.92 -14.65 -12.21
C ARG A 70 -3.12 -13.56 -11.55
N ILE A 71 -3.77 -12.75 -10.72
CA ILE A 71 -3.17 -11.60 -10.06
C ILE A 71 -1.96 -12.02 -9.22
N ARG A 72 -0.88 -11.25 -9.28
CA ARG A 72 0.27 -11.47 -8.39
C ARG A 72 -0.07 -10.94 -6.99
N VAL A 73 0.34 -11.69 -5.97
CA VAL A 73 0.02 -11.36 -4.58
C VAL A 73 1.31 -11.14 -3.80
N GLY A 74 1.33 -10.13 -2.94
CA GLY A 74 2.54 -9.84 -2.19
C GLY A 74 2.36 -8.92 -0.99
N SER A 75 3.49 -8.58 -0.39
CA SER A 75 3.58 -7.58 0.67
C SER A 75 3.91 -6.20 0.12
N GLY A 76 3.32 -5.17 0.69
CA GLY A 76 3.58 -3.79 0.32
C GLY A 76 3.76 -2.85 1.52
N GLY A 77 4.75 -3.16 2.42
CA GLY A 77 5.80 -4.16 2.46
C GLY A 77 5.99 -4.76 3.83
N VAL A 78 6.77 -5.84 3.89
CA VAL A 78 7.26 -6.36 5.16
C VAL A 78 8.16 -5.31 5.83
N MET A 79 7.92 -5.01 7.09
CA MET A 79 8.75 -4.10 7.90
C MET A 79 9.99 -4.85 8.41
N LEU A 80 10.97 -5.05 7.52
CA LEU A 80 12.13 -5.90 7.74
C LEU A 80 12.88 -5.68 9.08
N PRO A 81 13.01 -4.44 9.61
CA PRO A 81 13.68 -4.22 10.91
C PRO A 81 13.08 -4.99 12.09
N HIS A 82 11.82 -5.44 11.99
CA HIS A 82 11.17 -6.20 13.05
C HIS A 82 11.50 -7.71 13.02
N TYR A 83 12.13 -8.20 11.94
CA TYR A 83 12.28 -9.64 11.68
C TYR A 83 13.73 -10.07 11.45
N SER A 84 13.98 -11.38 11.53
CA SER A 84 15.15 -12.01 10.96
C SER A 84 15.00 -12.10 9.44
N PRO A 85 15.98 -11.63 8.64
CA PRO A 85 15.96 -11.76 7.18
C PRO A 85 15.76 -13.20 6.71
N LEU A 86 16.40 -14.18 7.38
CA LEU A 86 16.22 -15.61 7.10
C LEU A 86 14.75 -16.03 7.26
N LYS A 87 14.09 -15.60 8.35
CA LYS A 87 12.69 -15.96 8.60
C LYS A 87 11.74 -15.39 7.54
N VAL A 88 11.98 -14.16 7.10
CA VAL A 88 11.24 -13.56 5.98
C VAL A 88 11.47 -14.36 4.69
N ALA A 89 12.72 -14.70 4.38
CA ALA A 89 13.06 -15.50 3.20
C ALA A 89 12.36 -16.87 3.21
N GLU A 90 12.37 -17.58 4.36
CA GLU A 90 11.69 -18.87 4.50
C GLU A 90 10.18 -18.77 4.26
N ASN A 91 9.50 -17.76 4.86
CA ASN A 91 8.06 -17.54 4.70
C ASN A 91 7.71 -17.33 3.22
N PHE A 92 8.45 -16.46 2.53
CA PHE A 92 8.15 -16.14 1.13
C PHE A 92 8.56 -17.24 0.15
N ARG A 93 9.57 -18.06 0.48
CA ARG A 93 9.87 -19.30 -0.28
C ARG A 93 8.72 -20.31 -0.15
N MET A 94 8.17 -20.50 1.05
CA MET A 94 7.01 -21.38 1.25
C MET A 94 5.82 -20.90 0.43
N LEU A 95 5.49 -19.62 0.51
CA LEU A 95 4.40 -19.00 -0.28
C LEU A 95 4.63 -19.21 -1.78
N ASN A 96 5.84 -18.91 -2.29
CA ASN A 96 6.13 -19.07 -3.71
C ASN A 96 6.17 -20.54 -4.15
N SER A 97 6.49 -21.49 -3.24
CA SER A 97 6.40 -22.92 -3.53
C SER A 97 4.96 -23.40 -3.66
N LEU A 98 4.03 -22.82 -2.87
CA LEU A 98 2.59 -23.09 -2.96
C LEU A 98 1.94 -22.41 -4.17
N TYR A 99 2.40 -21.22 -4.53
CA TYR A 99 1.84 -20.38 -5.60
C TYR A 99 2.94 -19.90 -6.57
N PRO A 100 3.55 -20.82 -7.36
CA PRO A 100 4.72 -20.50 -8.18
C PRO A 100 4.49 -19.36 -9.15
N GLY A 101 5.43 -18.38 -9.16
CA GLY A 101 5.42 -17.26 -10.09
C GLY A 101 4.39 -16.17 -9.76
N ARG A 102 3.62 -16.31 -8.67
CA ARG A 102 2.58 -15.34 -8.28
C ARG A 102 2.92 -14.50 -7.04
N ILE A 103 4.03 -14.78 -6.37
CA ILE A 103 4.36 -14.14 -5.10
C ILE A 103 5.38 -13.02 -5.29
N ASP A 104 5.10 -11.89 -4.63
CA ASP A 104 5.99 -10.72 -4.55
C ASP A 104 6.38 -10.48 -3.07
N LEU A 105 7.64 -10.11 -2.87
CA LEU A 105 8.17 -9.67 -1.57
C LEU A 105 8.52 -8.18 -1.63
N GLY A 106 7.59 -7.34 -1.28
CA GLY A 106 7.86 -5.92 -1.04
C GLY A 106 8.41 -5.73 0.38
N VAL A 107 9.46 -4.94 0.52
CA VAL A 107 10.17 -4.70 1.79
C VAL A 107 10.23 -3.21 2.09
N GLY A 108 9.99 -2.82 3.36
CA GLY A 108 10.08 -1.46 3.84
C GLY A 108 10.92 -1.31 5.12
N ARG A 109 11.45 -0.09 5.32
CA ARG A 109 12.22 0.25 6.53
C ARG A 109 11.36 0.83 7.65
N ALA A 110 10.28 1.53 7.30
CA ALA A 110 9.46 2.25 8.27
C ALA A 110 8.88 1.30 9.32
N ALA A 111 8.81 1.76 10.57
CA ALA A 111 8.31 0.94 11.67
C ALA A 111 6.82 0.56 11.54
N GLY A 112 6.05 1.23 10.65
CA GLY A 112 4.62 0.97 10.41
C GLY A 112 3.75 1.07 11.67
N THR A 113 4.24 1.77 12.73
CA THR A 113 3.59 1.78 14.04
C THR A 113 4.09 2.88 14.96
N SER A 114 3.51 2.98 16.17
CA SER A 114 3.95 3.90 17.23
C SER A 114 5.27 3.43 17.88
N PRO A 115 6.06 4.34 18.50
CA PRO A 115 7.31 3.97 19.18
C PRO A 115 7.13 2.88 20.25
N LYS A 116 6.01 2.88 20.99
CA LYS A 116 5.70 1.87 22.00
C LYS A 116 5.54 0.47 21.38
N VAL A 117 4.87 0.38 20.25
CA VAL A 117 4.66 -0.88 19.55
C VAL A 117 5.93 -1.32 18.84
N ALA A 118 6.68 -0.38 18.23
CA ALA A 118 7.99 -0.67 17.65
C ALA A 118 8.95 -1.27 18.69
N PHE A 119 8.98 -0.71 19.93
CA PHE A 119 9.74 -1.29 21.03
C PHE A 119 9.25 -2.71 21.40
N ALA A 120 7.93 -2.96 21.36
CA ALA A 120 7.40 -4.31 21.64
C ALA A 120 7.80 -5.34 20.59
N LEU A 121 7.98 -4.91 19.33
CA LEU A 121 8.41 -5.74 18.19
C LEU A 121 9.94 -5.88 18.10
N GLN A 122 10.70 -5.07 18.86
CA GLN A 122 12.16 -5.07 18.78
C GLN A 122 12.76 -6.44 19.09
N ARG A 123 13.68 -6.88 18.25
CA ARG A 123 14.36 -8.19 18.34
C ARG A 123 15.17 -8.36 19.63
N ASP A 124 15.90 -7.34 20.04
CA ASP A 124 16.61 -7.30 21.33
C ASP A 124 16.25 -6.02 22.10
N LYS A 125 15.45 -6.18 23.15
CA LYS A 125 14.97 -5.06 23.98
C LYS A 125 16.02 -4.49 24.92
N ARG A 126 17.18 -5.12 25.03
CA ARG A 126 18.31 -4.67 25.86
C ARG A 126 19.17 -3.61 25.17
N MET A 127 19.07 -3.53 23.84
CA MET A 127 19.83 -2.61 23.01
C MET A 127 18.88 -1.64 22.31
N PRO A 128 19.31 -0.42 21.97
CA PRO A 128 18.57 0.42 21.03
C PRO A 128 18.33 -0.33 19.71
N MET A 129 17.22 -0.04 19.02
CA MET A 129 16.98 -0.62 17.70
C MET A 129 18.14 -0.20 16.76
N PRO A 130 18.87 -1.15 16.18
CA PRO A 130 19.98 -0.81 15.29
C PRO A 130 19.45 -0.20 13.99
N ASP A 131 20.19 0.72 13.41
CA ASP A 131 19.99 1.21 12.03
C ASP A 131 20.75 0.29 11.07
N ASP A 132 20.32 -0.95 10.98
CA ASP A 132 20.96 -2.03 10.21
C ASP A 132 20.14 -2.49 8.98
N PHE A 133 19.14 -1.69 8.58
CA PHE A 133 18.22 -2.08 7.51
C PHE A 133 18.94 -2.46 6.21
N ARG A 134 20.00 -1.71 5.81
CA ARG A 134 20.76 -2.03 4.60
C ARG A 134 21.42 -3.40 4.71
N ALA A 135 22.06 -3.70 5.82
CA ALA A 135 22.69 -5.00 6.05
C ALA A 135 21.66 -6.15 6.07
N GLN A 136 20.49 -5.90 6.67
CA GLN A 136 19.38 -6.87 6.64
C GLN A 136 18.84 -7.11 5.24
N LEU A 137 18.76 -6.05 4.40
CA LEU A 137 18.33 -6.17 3.02
C LEU A 137 19.34 -6.97 2.18
N ASP A 138 20.64 -6.71 2.34
CA ASP A 138 21.70 -7.47 1.67
C ASP A 138 21.67 -8.95 2.08
N GLU A 139 21.48 -9.24 3.38
CA GLU A 139 21.32 -10.59 3.92
C GLU A 139 20.08 -11.28 3.32
N LEU A 140 18.92 -10.57 3.30
CA LEU A 140 17.68 -11.10 2.73
C LEU A 140 17.85 -11.50 1.26
N ILE A 141 18.43 -10.62 0.45
CA ILE A 141 18.70 -10.87 -0.98
C ILE A 141 19.62 -12.07 -1.14
N GLY A 142 20.65 -12.19 -0.29
CA GLY A 142 21.59 -13.32 -0.30
C GLY A 142 20.95 -14.69 -0.11
N TYR A 143 19.78 -14.76 0.52
CA TYR A 143 19.02 -16.01 0.65
C TYR A 143 18.25 -16.39 -0.62
N PHE A 144 18.13 -15.52 -1.61
CA PHE A 144 17.45 -15.81 -2.88
C PHE A 144 18.50 -15.96 -4.00
N PRO A 145 18.87 -17.20 -4.37
CA PRO A 145 19.76 -17.38 -5.51
C PRO A 145 19.06 -16.90 -6.78
N SER A 146 19.79 -16.28 -7.66
CA SER A 146 19.41 -15.76 -8.99
C SER A 146 17.90 -15.68 -9.35
N PRO A 147 17.42 -14.62 -9.98
CA PRO A 147 16.01 -14.47 -10.35
C PRO A 147 15.53 -15.70 -11.15
N SER A 148 14.52 -16.38 -10.65
CA SER A 148 13.85 -17.49 -11.32
C SER A 148 12.37 -17.49 -10.93
N LEU A 149 11.52 -18.23 -11.66
CA LEU A 149 10.11 -18.44 -11.28
C LEU A 149 9.94 -19.13 -9.92
N THR A 150 11.04 -19.68 -9.37
CA THR A 150 11.04 -20.34 -8.07
C THR A 150 11.36 -19.42 -6.90
N VAL A 151 11.58 -18.14 -7.15
CA VAL A 151 11.80 -17.12 -6.12
C VAL A 151 10.80 -15.98 -6.28
N PRO A 152 10.34 -15.36 -5.17
CA PRO A 152 9.48 -14.18 -5.24
C PRO A 152 10.23 -13.01 -5.86
N GLU A 153 9.51 -12.12 -6.56
CA GLU A 153 10.09 -10.85 -6.98
C GLU A 153 10.27 -9.96 -5.75
N ILE A 154 11.50 -9.48 -5.51
CA ILE A 154 11.81 -8.59 -4.40
C ILE A 154 11.73 -7.14 -4.88
N SER A 155 10.98 -6.29 -4.15
CA SER A 155 10.84 -4.86 -4.41
C SER A 155 11.10 -4.07 -3.14
N LEU A 156 11.75 -2.91 -3.24
CA LEU A 156 11.91 -2.00 -2.12
C LEU A 156 10.84 -0.92 -2.15
N LEU A 157 10.23 -0.66 -0.98
CA LEU A 157 9.22 0.39 -0.82
C LEU A 157 9.74 1.49 0.09
N GLY A 158 9.38 2.73 -0.22
CA GLY A 158 9.74 3.85 0.64
C GLY A 158 9.10 5.18 0.25
N SER A 159 9.38 6.19 1.08
CA SER A 159 8.94 7.58 0.87
C SER A 159 10.07 8.57 1.17
N SER A 160 11.33 8.08 1.21
CA SER A 160 12.53 8.86 1.57
C SER A 160 13.67 8.65 0.58
N GLY A 161 14.71 9.48 0.67
CA GLY A 161 15.90 9.41 -0.18
C GLY A 161 16.71 8.13 -0.02
N ASP A 162 16.88 7.64 1.22
CA ASP A 162 17.72 6.46 1.47
C ASP A 162 17.22 5.23 0.72
N SER A 163 15.92 5.00 0.72
CA SER A 163 15.33 3.81 0.11
C SER A 163 15.49 3.78 -1.42
N VAL A 164 15.40 4.94 -2.10
CA VAL A 164 15.62 4.98 -3.55
C VAL A 164 17.08 4.76 -3.91
N VAL A 165 18.01 5.29 -3.10
CA VAL A 165 19.46 5.04 -3.27
C VAL A 165 19.75 3.55 -3.18
N TRP A 166 19.27 2.87 -2.14
CA TRP A 166 19.50 1.44 -1.98
C TRP A 166 18.85 0.60 -3.08
N ALA A 167 17.65 0.99 -3.55
CA ALA A 167 17.02 0.30 -4.68
C ALA A 167 17.87 0.40 -5.95
N ALA A 168 18.40 1.60 -6.25
CA ALA A 168 19.26 1.84 -7.40
C ALA A 168 20.58 1.04 -7.30
N GLU A 169 21.26 1.11 -6.16
CA GLU A 169 22.52 0.36 -5.92
C GLU A 169 22.38 -1.15 -6.06
N LEU A 170 21.20 -1.69 -5.63
CA LEU A 170 20.93 -3.13 -5.65
C LEU A 170 20.21 -3.59 -6.92
N GLY A 171 19.88 -2.67 -7.83
CA GLY A 171 19.12 -2.96 -9.06
C GLY A 171 17.72 -3.52 -8.78
N LEU A 172 17.09 -3.12 -7.67
CA LEU A 172 15.76 -3.59 -7.28
C LEU A 172 14.65 -2.76 -7.93
N PRO A 173 13.48 -3.34 -8.20
CA PRO A 173 12.24 -2.60 -8.40
C PRO A 173 11.95 -1.72 -7.19
N TYR A 174 11.48 -0.49 -7.46
CA TYR A 174 11.18 0.48 -6.41
C TYR A 174 9.76 0.99 -6.48
N VAL A 175 9.08 1.08 -5.34
CA VAL A 175 7.74 1.67 -5.21
C VAL A 175 7.79 2.87 -4.28
N PHE A 176 7.56 4.06 -4.82
CA PHE A 176 7.50 5.27 -4.00
C PHE A 176 6.08 5.52 -3.47
N ALA A 177 5.93 5.74 -2.18
CA ALA A 177 4.66 6.05 -1.54
C ALA A 177 4.34 7.55 -1.63
N ASP A 178 3.83 8.01 -2.77
CA ASP A 178 3.48 9.42 -3.02
C ASP A 178 2.38 9.93 -2.08
N PHE A 179 1.43 9.08 -1.72
CA PHE A 179 0.37 9.42 -0.77
C PHE A 179 0.90 9.72 0.66
N ILE A 180 2.11 9.24 0.99
CA ILE A 180 2.81 9.58 2.24
C ILE A 180 3.62 10.86 2.05
N ASN A 181 4.41 10.92 0.97
CA ASN A 181 5.27 12.05 0.65
C ASN A 181 5.05 12.56 -0.77
N PRO A 182 4.12 13.50 -1.00
CA PRO A 182 3.81 14.01 -2.33
C PRO A 182 4.92 14.85 -2.99
N ASN A 183 6.01 15.10 -2.27
CA ASN A 183 7.20 15.80 -2.79
C ASN A 183 8.30 14.83 -3.28
N GLY A 184 7.97 13.56 -3.47
CA GLY A 184 8.94 12.51 -3.78
C GLY A 184 9.55 12.57 -5.19
N VAL A 185 8.96 13.29 -6.11
CA VAL A 185 9.45 13.41 -7.49
C VAL A 185 10.92 13.89 -7.53
N GLU A 186 11.24 14.92 -6.77
CA GLU A 186 12.59 15.47 -6.71
C GLU A 186 13.59 14.49 -6.05
N ILE A 187 13.10 13.65 -5.14
CA ILE A 187 13.89 12.60 -4.48
C ILE A 187 14.24 11.48 -5.45
N VAL A 188 13.28 11.06 -6.28
CA VAL A 188 13.41 9.91 -7.19
C VAL A 188 14.12 10.29 -8.49
N ARG A 189 13.91 11.50 -8.99
CA ARG A 189 14.38 11.96 -10.31
C ARG A 189 15.87 11.64 -10.60
N PRO A 190 16.83 11.86 -9.67
CA PRO A 190 18.24 11.57 -9.92
C PRO A 190 18.55 10.08 -10.18
N PHE A 191 17.70 9.17 -9.70
CA PHE A 191 17.95 7.72 -9.69
C PHE A 191 17.13 6.93 -10.73
N ARG A 192 16.29 7.60 -11.54
CA ARG A 192 15.40 6.93 -12.51
C ARG A 192 16.10 5.97 -13.47
N GLY A 193 17.30 6.32 -13.91
CA GLY A 193 18.08 5.50 -14.85
C GLY A 193 18.72 4.26 -14.21
N ASP A 194 18.81 4.23 -12.88
CA ASP A 194 19.51 3.19 -12.12
C ASP A 194 18.52 2.16 -11.52
N LEU A 195 17.22 2.50 -11.51
CA LEU A 195 16.17 1.60 -11.02
C LEU A 195 15.83 0.55 -12.07
N SER A 196 15.74 -0.71 -11.69
CA SER A 196 15.31 -1.78 -12.61
C SER A 196 13.85 -1.62 -13.06
N ARG A 197 13.00 -1.08 -12.19
CA ARG A 197 11.62 -0.69 -12.48
C ARG A 197 11.14 0.35 -11.45
N MET A 198 10.45 1.39 -11.93
CA MET A 198 9.82 2.40 -11.09
C MET A 198 8.31 2.21 -11.04
N SER A 199 7.77 2.21 -9.83
CA SER A 199 6.34 2.23 -9.54
C SER A 199 6.02 3.30 -8.50
N VAL A 200 4.78 3.76 -8.45
CA VAL A 200 4.33 4.75 -7.47
C VAL A 200 3.02 4.29 -6.82
N ALA A 201 2.88 4.55 -5.53
CA ALA A 201 1.63 4.29 -4.81
C ALA A 201 0.91 5.61 -4.55
N VAL A 202 -0.37 5.68 -4.93
CA VAL A 202 -1.25 6.84 -4.78
C VAL A 202 -2.51 6.45 -4.02
N TRP A 203 -3.09 7.37 -3.27
CA TRP A 203 -4.41 7.19 -2.66
C TRP A 203 -5.47 7.77 -3.59
N ALA A 204 -6.40 6.93 -4.06
CA ALA A 204 -7.46 7.35 -4.96
C ALA A 204 -8.85 6.94 -4.46
N ILE A 205 -9.82 7.87 -4.61
CA ILE A 205 -11.24 7.67 -4.35
C ILE A 205 -12.01 8.05 -5.62
N CYS A 206 -12.58 7.05 -6.27
CA CYS A 206 -13.33 7.19 -7.52
C CYS A 206 -14.80 6.85 -7.30
N ALA A 207 -15.69 7.66 -7.86
CA ALA A 207 -17.13 7.40 -7.88
C ALA A 207 -17.74 7.84 -9.21
N ASP A 208 -19.01 7.48 -9.43
CA ASP A 208 -19.72 7.80 -10.68
C ASP A 208 -19.91 9.32 -10.87
N THR A 209 -19.91 10.09 -9.78
CA THR A 209 -20.01 11.57 -9.78
C THR A 209 -19.00 12.20 -8.82
N ASP A 210 -18.60 13.45 -9.09
CA ASP A 210 -17.72 14.20 -8.19
C ASP A 210 -18.36 14.43 -6.81
N ALA A 211 -19.68 14.61 -6.74
CA ALA A 211 -20.40 14.76 -5.48
C ALA A 211 -20.29 13.50 -4.60
N GLU A 212 -20.45 12.32 -5.17
CA GLU A 212 -20.30 11.06 -4.43
C GLU A 212 -18.83 10.77 -4.08
N ALA A 213 -17.89 11.03 -4.98
CA ALA A 213 -16.46 10.92 -4.69
C ALA A 213 -16.06 11.83 -3.52
N LEU A 214 -16.56 13.07 -3.51
CA LEU A 214 -16.35 14.00 -2.42
C LEU A 214 -16.93 13.46 -1.11
N ARG A 215 -18.16 12.97 -1.11
CA ARG A 215 -18.82 12.39 0.06
C ARG A 215 -18.03 11.20 0.61
N LEU A 216 -17.61 10.28 -0.24
CA LEU A 216 -16.79 9.13 0.15
C LEU A 216 -15.41 9.53 0.72
N SER A 217 -14.87 10.68 0.32
CA SER A 217 -13.59 11.18 0.82
C SER A 217 -13.62 11.65 2.27
N PHE A 218 -14.80 11.90 2.86
CA PHE A 218 -14.91 12.42 4.23
C PHE A 218 -14.27 11.50 5.25
N SER A 219 -14.50 10.19 5.16
CA SER A 219 -13.86 9.19 6.05
C SER A 219 -12.34 9.30 6.01
N ALA A 220 -11.75 9.37 4.83
CA ALA A 220 -10.32 9.51 4.63
C ALA A 220 -9.79 10.84 5.18
N ARG A 221 -10.50 11.94 4.98
CA ARG A 221 -10.14 13.29 5.47
C ARG A 221 -10.15 13.34 7.00
N MET A 222 -11.16 12.79 7.64
CA MET A 222 -11.20 12.67 9.12
C MET A 222 -10.04 11.84 9.64
N MET A 223 -9.79 10.67 9.04
CA MET A 223 -8.66 9.80 9.42
C MET A 223 -7.31 10.53 9.30
N MET A 224 -7.06 11.22 8.18
CA MET A 224 -5.83 12.00 7.97
C MET A 224 -5.68 13.11 9.00
N THR A 225 -6.75 13.86 9.29
CA THR A 225 -6.73 14.93 10.29
C THR A 225 -6.37 14.39 11.67
N LEU A 226 -6.95 13.26 12.05
CA LEU A 226 -6.68 12.63 13.35
C LEU A 226 -5.30 11.96 13.39
N LEU A 227 -4.85 11.37 12.28
CA LEU A 227 -3.49 10.81 12.16
C LEU A 227 -2.41 11.86 12.42
N PHE A 228 -2.53 13.06 11.84
CA PHE A 228 -1.61 14.17 12.11
C PHE A 228 -1.64 14.66 13.56
N ARG A 229 -2.71 14.37 14.29
CA ARG A 229 -2.83 14.61 15.73
C ARG A 229 -2.40 13.39 16.58
N GLY A 230 -1.79 12.37 15.96
CA GLY A 230 -1.34 11.15 16.65
C GLY A 230 -2.48 10.22 17.09
N ARG A 231 -3.69 10.37 16.53
CA ARG A 231 -4.86 9.55 16.86
C ARG A 231 -5.15 8.56 15.73
N TYR A 232 -5.16 7.28 16.07
CA TYR A 232 -5.47 6.18 15.16
C TYR A 232 -6.88 5.66 15.48
N ILE A 233 -7.79 5.75 14.51
CA ILE A 233 -9.20 5.34 14.65
C ILE A 233 -9.56 4.33 13.57
N ALA A 234 -10.58 3.50 13.80
CA ALA A 234 -11.24 2.75 12.72
C ALA A 234 -11.77 3.72 11.64
N VAL A 235 -11.95 3.21 10.42
CA VAL A 235 -12.47 4.03 9.31
C VAL A 235 -13.88 4.50 9.65
N PRO A 236 -14.13 5.80 9.86
CA PRO A 236 -15.44 6.29 10.27
C PRO A 236 -16.46 6.15 9.15
N THR A 237 -17.75 6.09 9.49
CA THR A 237 -18.81 6.24 8.51
C THR A 237 -18.74 7.62 7.85
N VAL A 238 -19.33 7.76 6.67
CA VAL A 238 -19.33 9.07 5.98
C VAL A 238 -20.07 10.11 6.81
N GLU A 239 -21.16 9.73 7.46
CA GLU A 239 -22.00 10.61 8.30
C GLU A 239 -21.21 11.10 9.54
N HIS A 240 -20.53 10.19 10.24
CA HIS A 240 -19.65 10.54 11.39
C HIS A 240 -18.53 11.48 10.94
N ALA A 241 -17.91 11.18 9.80
CA ALA A 241 -16.83 12.02 9.26
C ALA A 241 -17.32 13.39 8.82
N GLU A 242 -18.54 13.49 8.26
CA GLU A 242 -19.16 14.76 7.86
C GLU A 242 -19.39 15.67 9.08
N GLU A 243 -19.95 15.12 10.16
CA GLU A 243 -20.15 15.86 11.42
C GLU A 243 -18.83 16.39 11.97
N PHE A 244 -17.80 15.53 12.07
CA PHE A 244 -16.46 15.92 12.49
C PHE A 244 -15.87 17.04 11.63
N LEU A 245 -15.95 16.93 10.30
CA LEU A 245 -15.40 17.93 9.39
C LEU A 245 -16.13 19.29 9.51
N LYS A 246 -17.45 19.29 9.77
CA LYS A 246 -18.24 20.49 10.07
C LYS A 246 -17.76 21.16 11.36
N GLU A 247 -17.58 20.38 12.42
CA GLU A 247 -17.07 20.86 13.71
C GLU A 247 -15.68 21.49 13.61
N GLU A 248 -14.82 20.90 12.76
CA GLU A 248 -13.47 21.41 12.48
C GLU A 248 -13.46 22.60 11.49
N GLY A 249 -14.62 23.03 10.98
CA GLY A 249 -14.72 24.12 10.00
C GLY A 249 -14.07 23.81 8.65
N MET A 250 -13.95 22.53 8.30
CA MET A 250 -13.36 22.10 7.03
C MET A 250 -14.38 22.15 5.90
N PRO A 251 -14.00 22.57 4.66
CA PRO A 251 -14.93 22.67 3.56
C PRO A 251 -15.48 21.29 3.17
N LEU A 252 -16.80 21.19 2.94
CA LEU A 252 -17.49 19.96 2.54
C LEU A 252 -17.89 19.93 1.07
N ASP A 253 -17.82 21.06 0.40
CA ASP A 253 -18.28 21.29 -0.97
C ASP A 253 -17.16 21.34 -2.01
N THR A 254 -15.92 21.14 -1.55
CA THR A 254 -14.74 21.24 -2.40
C THR A 254 -13.97 19.93 -2.38
N LEU A 255 -13.71 19.38 -3.57
CA LEU A 255 -12.83 18.20 -3.71
C LEU A 255 -11.44 18.48 -3.10
N PRO A 256 -10.84 17.51 -2.40
CA PRO A 256 -9.48 17.66 -1.91
C PRO A 256 -8.53 18.03 -3.04
N MET A 257 -7.82 19.13 -2.87
CA MET A 257 -6.79 19.54 -3.83
C MET A 257 -5.48 18.84 -3.51
N GLY A 258 -4.79 18.36 -4.56
CA GLY A 258 -3.44 17.81 -4.46
C GLY A 258 -3.35 16.29 -4.47
N ARG A 259 -2.14 15.79 -4.29
CA ARG A 259 -1.75 14.40 -4.57
C ARG A 259 -2.00 13.42 -3.42
N ARG A 260 -2.32 13.88 -2.20
CA ARG A 260 -2.48 12.97 -1.05
C ARG A 260 -3.68 12.06 -1.19
N ILE A 261 -4.80 12.60 -1.71
CA ILE A 261 -6.01 11.82 -2.00
C ILE A 261 -6.56 12.33 -3.32
N ILE A 262 -6.32 11.59 -4.39
CA ILE A 262 -6.90 11.86 -5.71
C ILE A 262 -8.39 11.48 -5.64
N THR A 263 -9.28 12.44 -5.85
CA THR A 263 -10.74 12.23 -5.65
C THR A 263 -11.52 12.76 -6.83
N GLY A 264 -12.43 11.98 -7.39
CA GLY A 264 -13.29 12.42 -8.49
C GLY A 264 -13.89 11.29 -9.33
N THR A 265 -14.41 11.66 -10.49
CA THR A 265 -14.93 10.73 -11.50
C THR A 265 -13.81 9.92 -12.16
N PRO A 266 -14.13 8.81 -12.89
CA PRO A 266 -13.13 7.95 -13.55
C PRO A 266 -12.17 8.73 -14.45
N GLY A 267 -12.68 9.69 -15.24
CA GLY A 267 -11.84 10.52 -16.11
C GLY A 267 -10.87 11.41 -15.34
N HIS A 268 -11.33 12.02 -14.24
CA HIS A 268 -10.50 12.84 -13.38
C HIS A 268 -9.41 12.00 -12.70
N VAL A 269 -9.79 10.87 -12.10
CA VAL A 269 -8.85 9.98 -11.39
C VAL A 269 -7.81 9.43 -12.37
N ARG A 270 -8.21 8.99 -13.57
CA ARG A 270 -7.28 8.53 -14.60
C ARG A 270 -6.25 9.61 -14.95
N ALA A 271 -6.70 10.80 -15.29
CA ALA A 271 -5.81 11.90 -15.68
C ALA A 271 -4.81 12.25 -14.57
N ALA A 272 -5.28 12.31 -13.31
CA ALA A 272 -4.42 12.61 -12.18
C ALA A 272 -3.41 11.49 -11.90
N VAL A 273 -3.82 10.21 -11.98
CA VAL A 273 -2.94 9.04 -11.80
C VAL A 273 -1.89 8.97 -12.90
N GLU A 274 -2.28 9.19 -14.17
CA GLU A 274 -1.35 9.24 -15.31
C GLU A 274 -0.32 10.39 -15.15
N ALA A 275 -0.75 11.56 -14.68
CA ALA A 275 0.16 12.68 -14.40
C ALA A 275 1.17 12.32 -13.32
N VAL A 276 0.73 11.72 -12.20
CA VAL A 276 1.64 11.25 -11.15
C VAL A 276 2.61 10.20 -11.70
N ALA A 277 2.13 9.22 -12.44
CA ALA A 277 2.98 8.20 -13.05
C ALA A 277 4.05 8.82 -13.98
N ALA A 278 3.67 9.78 -14.81
CA ALA A 278 4.58 10.49 -15.70
C ALA A 278 5.65 11.29 -14.92
N ASP A 279 5.27 11.98 -13.86
CA ASP A 279 6.20 12.73 -13.00
C ASP A 279 7.27 11.83 -12.38
N TYR A 280 6.92 10.60 -12.00
CA TYR A 280 7.89 9.62 -11.48
C TYR A 280 8.58 8.80 -12.57
N GLY A 281 8.09 8.81 -13.82
CA GLY A 281 8.50 7.86 -14.85
C GLY A 281 8.10 6.43 -14.49
N ALA A 282 6.97 6.27 -13.82
CA ALA A 282 6.50 4.98 -13.33
C ALA A 282 5.76 4.19 -14.43
N GLU A 283 5.99 2.89 -14.46
CA GLU A 283 5.33 1.95 -15.39
C GLU A 283 4.10 1.28 -14.75
N GLU A 284 3.97 1.39 -13.44
CA GLU A 284 2.91 0.76 -12.64
C GLU A 284 2.50 1.68 -11.50
N VAL A 285 1.19 1.77 -11.25
CA VAL A 285 0.63 2.54 -10.14
C VAL A 285 -0.12 1.63 -9.20
N PHE A 286 0.25 1.66 -7.93
CA PHE A 286 -0.47 1.00 -6.86
C PHE A 286 -1.54 1.93 -6.28
N ILE A 287 -2.78 1.50 -6.31
CA ILE A 287 -3.92 2.26 -5.78
C ILE A 287 -4.14 1.87 -4.32
N VAL A 288 -4.02 2.85 -3.43
CA VAL A 288 -4.52 2.78 -2.05
C VAL A 288 -5.94 3.34 -2.04
N ASN A 289 -6.84 2.65 -1.39
CA ASN A 289 -8.20 3.12 -1.20
C ASN A 289 -8.69 2.76 0.21
N ILE A 290 -9.17 3.76 0.94
CA ILE A 290 -9.74 3.61 2.29
C ILE A 290 -11.11 4.27 2.28
N ILE A 291 -12.15 3.46 2.16
CA ILE A 291 -13.56 3.82 2.21
C ILE A 291 -14.22 2.93 3.27
N HIS A 292 -15.16 3.45 4.05
CA HIS A 292 -15.86 2.72 5.11
C HIS A 292 -16.68 1.55 4.55
N ASP A 293 -17.55 1.85 3.57
CA ASP A 293 -18.43 0.86 2.95
C ASP A 293 -17.65 -0.02 1.96
N HIS A 294 -17.69 -1.34 2.15
CA HIS A 294 -16.95 -2.27 1.31
C HIS A 294 -17.50 -2.35 -0.13
N ALA A 295 -18.81 -2.21 -0.31
CA ALA A 295 -19.41 -2.21 -1.65
C ALA A 295 -19.00 -0.96 -2.44
N ALA A 296 -19.01 0.22 -1.80
CA ALA A 296 -18.49 1.46 -2.39
C ALA A 296 -16.99 1.36 -2.69
N ARG A 297 -16.22 0.69 -1.81
CA ARG A 297 -14.79 0.42 -2.03
C ARG A 297 -14.57 -0.45 -3.28
N ARG A 298 -15.33 -1.53 -3.45
CA ARG A 298 -15.30 -2.37 -4.67
C ARG A 298 -15.67 -1.56 -5.91
N ARG A 299 -16.75 -0.75 -5.83
CA ARG A 299 -17.18 0.12 -6.95
C ARG A 299 -16.08 1.10 -7.35
N CYS A 300 -15.35 1.67 -6.39
CA CYS A 300 -14.21 2.53 -6.69
C CYS A 300 -13.14 1.80 -7.53
N TYR A 301 -12.74 0.60 -7.15
CA TYR A 301 -11.77 -0.19 -7.91
C TYR A 301 -12.30 -0.61 -9.30
N GLU A 302 -13.59 -0.94 -9.42
CA GLU A 302 -14.23 -1.23 -10.71
C GLU A 302 -14.18 -0.03 -11.65
N LEU A 303 -14.52 1.15 -11.16
CA LEU A 303 -14.49 2.40 -11.93
C LEU A 303 -13.06 2.77 -12.38
N ILE A 304 -12.07 2.58 -11.50
CA ILE A 304 -10.67 2.81 -11.85
C ILE A 304 -10.23 1.80 -12.92
N ALA A 305 -10.51 0.50 -12.76
CA ALA A 305 -10.16 -0.51 -13.76
C ALA A 305 -10.77 -0.19 -15.13
N GLY A 306 -12.06 0.16 -15.16
CA GLY A 306 -12.75 0.57 -16.40
C GLY A 306 -12.17 1.82 -17.06
N ALA A 307 -11.62 2.74 -16.25
CA ALA A 307 -10.96 3.92 -16.80
C ALA A 307 -9.62 3.61 -17.49
N PHE A 308 -8.91 2.54 -17.09
CA PHE A 308 -7.61 2.15 -17.64
C PHE A 308 -7.68 0.98 -18.65
N ALA A 309 -8.87 0.43 -18.88
CA ALA A 309 -9.13 -0.64 -19.87
C ALA A 309 -8.94 -0.17 -21.32
#